data_989065e5da62d789b119b92005a7b901
#
_entry.id   989065e5da62d789b119b92005a7b901
#
_cell.length_a   1.000
_cell.length_b   1.000
_cell.length_c   1.000
_cell.angle_alpha   90.00
_cell.angle_beta   90.00
_cell.angle_gamma   90.00
#
_symmetry.space_group_name_H-M   'P 1'
#
loop_
_entity.id
_entity.type
_entity.pdbx_description
1 polymer ?
#
loop_
_entity_poly.entity_id
_entity_poly.type
_entity_poly.pdbx_seq_one_letter_code
_entity_poly.pdbx_strand_id
1 'polypeptide(L)'
;MNKDEILNSIKKGLIVSCQALPGEPLYIEDDTMMPLMARAAKEAGACAIRTNGVRDVIAIKEETDLPVIGLIKKAYNGFEQYITFTEEEVDDLVKAGADVIAMDCTLRNRIDGRTVSEFIKYVKNKYPRILFMADIATLEEGINAYEAGIDIVGTTLSGYTD
;
A
#
# COMPACT_ATOMS: atom_id res chain seq x y z
N MET A 1 -15.10 -4.39 7.07
CA MET A 1 -14.32 -4.94 8.21
C MET A 1 -13.77 -3.77 9.03
N ASN A 2 -13.67 -3.93 10.36
CA ASN A 2 -12.94 -2.97 11.20
C ASN A 2 -11.42 -3.29 11.20
N LYS A 3 -10.59 -2.42 11.78
CA LYS A 3 -9.11 -2.58 11.78
C LYS A 3 -8.64 -3.91 12.37
N ASP A 4 -9.22 -4.30 13.50
CA ASP A 4 -8.83 -5.54 14.19
C ASP A 4 -9.23 -6.79 13.39
N GLU A 5 -10.39 -6.75 12.74
CA GLU A 5 -10.83 -7.82 11.84
C GLU A 5 -9.88 -7.98 10.65
N ILE A 6 -9.45 -6.86 10.03
CA ILE A 6 -8.48 -6.88 8.93
C ILE A 6 -7.15 -7.45 9.40
N LEU A 7 -6.58 -6.92 10.51
CA LEU A 7 -5.31 -7.38 11.05
C LEU A 7 -5.35 -8.87 11.41
N ASN A 8 -6.45 -9.33 11.98
CA ASN A 8 -6.61 -10.75 12.33
C ASN A 8 -6.75 -11.64 11.08
N SER A 9 -7.42 -11.18 10.02
CA SER A 9 -7.59 -11.95 8.77
C SER A 9 -6.27 -12.14 8.03
N ILE A 10 -5.37 -11.14 8.04
CA ILE A 10 -4.08 -11.22 7.35
C ILE A 10 -2.98 -11.91 8.18
N LYS A 11 -3.20 -12.09 9.48
CA LYS A 11 -2.21 -12.66 10.39
C LYS A 11 -1.90 -14.11 10.02
N LYS A 12 -0.62 -14.41 9.75
CA LYS A 12 -0.13 -15.72 9.31
C LYS A 12 -0.71 -16.22 7.98
N GLY A 13 -1.33 -15.34 7.22
CA GLY A 13 -1.87 -15.66 5.91
C GLY A 13 -0.97 -15.19 4.77
N LEU A 14 -1.34 -15.58 3.55
CA LEU A 14 -0.67 -15.14 2.33
C LEU A 14 -1.36 -13.89 1.77
N ILE A 15 -0.59 -12.82 1.58
CA ILE A 15 -1.01 -11.63 0.84
C ILE A 15 -0.44 -11.75 -0.57
N VAL A 16 -1.32 -11.74 -1.57
CA VAL A 16 -0.90 -11.85 -2.98
C VAL A 16 -0.83 -10.48 -3.62
N SER A 17 0.30 -10.19 -4.27
CA SER A 17 0.49 -8.96 -5.05
C SER A 17 -0.06 -9.13 -6.46
N CYS A 18 -1.13 -8.42 -6.78
CA CYS A 18 -1.75 -8.34 -8.10
C CYS A 18 -1.47 -6.94 -8.67
N GLN A 19 -0.41 -6.79 -9.43
CA GLN A 19 0.05 -5.51 -9.99
C GLN A 19 0.58 -5.72 -11.40
N ALA A 20 0.30 -4.76 -12.27
CA ALA A 20 0.94 -4.65 -13.57
C ALA A 20 1.18 -3.17 -13.88
N LEU A 21 2.38 -2.85 -14.34
CA LEU A 21 2.80 -1.49 -14.71
C LEU A 21 2.92 -1.37 -16.24
N PRO A 22 2.87 -0.15 -16.79
CA PRO A 22 3.10 0.07 -18.22
C PRO A 22 4.36 -0.66 -18.72
N GLY A 23 4.20 -1.45 -19.78
CA GLY A 23 5.27 -2.25 -20.35
C GLY A 23 5.37 -3.69 -19.79
N GLU A 24 4.65 -4.04 -18.74
CA GLU A 24 4.59 -5.41 -18.23
C GLU A 24 3.53 -6.25 -18.95
N PRO A 25 3.70 -7.60 -19.06
CA PRO A 25 2.85 -8.46 -19.88
C PRO A 25 1.35 -8.45 -19.54
N LEU A 26 0.99 -8.16 -18.30
CA LEU A 26 -0.41 -8.13 -17.83
C LEU A 26 -0.99 -6.73 -17.77
N TYR A 27 -0.24 -5.70 -18.20
CA TYR A 27 -0.73 -4.33 -18.22
C TYR A 27 -1.66 -4.11 -19.43
N ILE A 28 -2.82 -3.51 -19.14
CA ILE A 28 -3.77 -3.05 -20.16
C ILE A 28 -4.04 -1.57 -19.88
N GLU A 29 -3.94 -0.71 -20.91
CA GLU A 29 -4.01 0.75 -20.73
C GLU A 29 -5.37 1.23 -20.22
N ASP A 30 -6.45 0.76 -20.84
CA ASP A 30 -7.82 1.21 -20.53
C ASP A 30 -8.63 0.18 -19.73
N ASP A 31 -7.99 -0.91 -19.26
CA ASP A 31 -8.64 -2.00 -18.54
C ASP A 31 -7.66 -2.65 -17.55
N THR A 32 -8.08 -3.69 -16.83
CA THR A 32 -7.21 -4.39 -15.90
C THR A 32 -7.50 -5.89 -15.79
N MET A 33 -6.45 -6.69 -15.75
CA MET A 33 -6.51 -8.12 -15.45
C MET A 33 -6.44 -8.42 -13.94
N MET A 34 -6.17 -7.41 -13.13
CA MET A 34 -5.91 -7.59 -11.69
C MET A 34 -7.09 -8.17 -10.91
N PRO A 35 -8.37 -7.88 -11.22
CA PRO A 35 -9.50 -8.55 -10.58
C PRO A 35 -9.52 -10.07 -10.80
N LEU A 36 -9.19 -10.54 -12.01
CA LEU A 36 -9.13 -11.98 -12.29
C LEU A 36 -7.98 -12.67 -11.54
N MET A 37 -6.83 -12.01 -11.43
CA MET A 37 -5.72 -12.49 -10.60
C MET A 37 -6.10 -12.53 -9.12
N ALA A 38 -6.80 -11.51 -8.62
CA ALA A 38 -7.29 -11.45 -7.25
C ALA A 38 -8.30 -12.57 -6.94
N ARG A 39 -9.21 -12.86 -7.88
CA ARG A 39 -10.14 -14.00 -7.78
C ARG A 39 -9.39 -15.33 -7.68
N ALA A 40 -8.43 -15.57 -8.56
CA ALA A 40 -7.61 -16.78 -8.53
C ALA A 40 -6.82 -16.91 -7.23
N ALA A 41 -6.26 -15.80 -6.74
CA ALA A 41 -5.56 -15.76 -5.46
C ALA A 41 -6.50 -16.09 -4.28
N LYS A 42 -7.72 -15.53 -4.26
CA LYS A 42 -8.74 -15.83 -3.27
C LYS A 42 -9.12 -17.31 -3.27
N GLU A 43 -9.37 -17.89 -4.43
CA GLU A 43 -9.68 -19.32 -4.59
C GLU A 43 -8.53 -20.22 -4.10
N ALA A 44 -7.28 -19.77 -4.25
CA ALA A 44 -6.09 -20.44 -3.74
C ALA A 44 -5.84 -20.22 -2.23
N GLY A 45 -6.67 -19.43 -1.54
CA GLY A 45 -6.59 -19.21 -0.10
C GLY A 45 -5.79 -17.99 0.35
N ALA A 46 -5.57 -17.00 -0.54
CA ALA A 46 -5.03 -15.69 -0.13
C ALA A 46 -5.97 -15.02 0.89
N CYS A 47 -5.39 -14.32 1.86
CA CYS A 47 -6.12 -13.59 2.90
C CYS A 47 -6.24 -12.08 2.64
N ALA A 48 -5.46 -11.53 1.73
CA ALA A 48 -5.53 -10.15 1.27
C ALA A 48 -4.88 -10.00 -0.11
N ILE A 49 -5.19 -8.91 -0.79
CA ILE A 49 -4.58 -8.55 -2.07
C ILE A 49 -3.82 -7.24 -1.90
N ARG A 50 -2.60 -7.16 -2.43
CA ARG A 50 -1.83 -5.92 -2.57
C ARG A 50 -1.86 -5.48 -4.04
N THR A 51 -2.22 -4.23 -4.31
CA THR A 51 -2.37 -3.73 -5.68
C THR A 51 -1.95 -2.28 -5.85
N ASN A 52 -1.62 -1.91 -7.09
CA ASN A 52 -1.18 -0.57 -7.47
C ASN A 52 -2.25 0.18 -8.26
N GLY A 53 -2.52 1.42 -7.83
CA GLY A 53 -3.39 2.35 -8.54
C GLY A 53 -4.86 2.28 -8.15
N VAL A 54 -5.50 3.43 -8.27
CA VAL A 54 -6.91 3.65 -7.91
C VAL A 54 -7.84 2.69 -8.66
N ARG A 55 -7.64 2.55 -9.98
CA ARG A 55 -8.44 1.68 -10.86
C ARG A 55 -8.45 0.23 -10.34
N ASP A 56 -7.26 -0.30 -10.06
CA ASP A 56 -7.12 -1.70 -9.66
C ASP A 56 -7.63 -1.94 -8.24
N VAL A 57 -7.49 -0.96 -7.33
CA VAL A 57 -8.10 -1.02 -5.99
C VAL A 57 -9.62 -1.15 -6.12
N ILE A 58 -10.27 -0.26 -6.88
CA ILE A 58 -11.73 -0.29 -7.09
C ILE A 58 -12.17 -1.62 -7.68
N ALA A 59 -11.54 -2.04 -8.79
CA ALA A 59 -11.93 -3.24 -9.52
C ALA A 59 -11.74 -4.53 -8.67
N ILE A 60 -10.68 -4.62 -7.87
CA ILE A 60 -10.46 -5.75 -6.97
C ILE A 60 -11.45 -5.74 -5.80
N LYS A 61 -11.79 -4.58 -5.26
CA LYS A 61 -12.83 -4.46 -4.21
C LYS A 61 -14.21 -4.90 -4.69
N GLU A 62 -14.53 -4.67 -5.97
CA GLU A 62 -15.77 -5.15 -6.59
C GLU A 62 -15.75 -6.66 -6.84
N GLU A 63 -14.59 -7.22 -7.14
CA GLU A 63 -14.42 -8.63 -7.49
C GLU A 63 -14.29 -9.55 -6.28
N THR A 64 -13.68 -9.08 -5.19
CA THR A 64 -13.40 -9.91 -4.01
C THR A 64 -13.87 -9.24 -2.72
N ASP A 65 -14.16 -10.04 -1.69
CA ASP A 65 -14.43 -9.60 -0.32
C ASP A 65 -13.15 -9.52 0.56
N LEU A 66 -11.96 -9.80 -0.04
CA LEU A 66 -10.70 -9.74 0.67
C LEU A 66 -10.29 -8.31 1.00
N PRO A 67 -9.57 -8.09 2.11
CA PRO A 67 -8.91 -6.82 2.38
C PRO A 67 -7.96 -6.45 1.23
N VAL A 68 -7.97 -5.17 0.83
CA VAL A 68 -7.11 -4.65 -0.22
C VAL A 68 -6.09 -3.68 0.36
N ILE A 69 -4.81 -3.98 0.16
CA ILE A 69 -3.67 -3.11 0.43
C ILE A 69 -3.39 -2.32 -0.85
N GLY A 70 -3.83 -1.07 -0.87
CA GLY A 70 -3.63 -0.16 -2.00
C GLY A 70 -2.34 0.63 -1.88
N LEU A 71 -1.70 0.88 -3.02
CA LEU A 71 -0.58 1.79 -3.15
C LEU A 71 -0.61 2.50 -4.51
N ILE A 72 0.16 3.57 -4.67
CA ILE A 72 0.37 4.22 -5.96
C ILE A 72 1.87 4.31 -6.23
N LYS A 73 2.30 3.72 -7.34
CA LYS A 73 3.68 3.80 -7.84
C LYS A 73 3.80 4.96 -8.81
N LYS A 74 4.56 5.98 -8.43
CA LYS A 74 4.80 7.16 -9.25
C LYS A 74 6.16 7.76 -8.96
N ALA A 75 6.90 8.08 -10.02
CA ALA A 75 8.18 8.77 -9.92
C ALA A 75 7.98 10.29 -9.79
N TYR A 76 8.81 10.92 -8.96
CA TYR A 76 8.83 12.37 -8.75
C TYR A 76 10.23 12.92 -9.02
N ASN A 77 10.33 13.98 -9.80
CA ASN A 77 11.61 14.62 -10.11
C ASN A 77 12.33 15.06 -8.83
N GLY A 78 13.58 14.59 -8.65
CA GLY A 78 14.41 14.93 -7.50
C GLY A 78 14.12 14.13 -6.23
N PHE A 79 13.24 13.11 -6.31
CA PHE A 79 12.93 12.21 -5.20
C PHE A 79 13.05 10.75 -5.65
N GLU A 80 13.50 9.89 -4.75
CA GLU A 80 13.69 8.46 -5.00
C GLU A 80 12.51 7.61 -4.54
N GLN A 81 11.60 8.18 -3.74
CA GLN A 81 10.40 7.49 -3.29
C GLN A 81 9.49 7.17 -4.49
N TYR A 82 8.93 5.97 -4.44
CA TYR A 82 8.14 5.44 -5.55
C TYR A 82 6.78 4.86 -5.13
N ILE A 83 6.53 4.69 -3.83
CA ILE A 83 5.32 4.05 -3.30
C ILE A 83 4.56 5.04 -2.43
N THR A 84 3.39 5.47 -2.84
CA THR A 84 2.45 6.35 -2.12
C THR A 84 3.19 7.43 -1.32
N PHE A 85 3.70 8.42 -2.04
CA PHE A 85 4.65 9.38 -1.49
C PHE A 85 3.97 10.68 -1.03
N THR A 86 2.80 11.00 -1.58
CA THR A 86 2.10 12.26 -1.33
C THR A 86 0.79 12.07 -0.57
N GLU A 87 0.30 13.15 0.05
CA GLU A 87 -1.02 13.17 0.69
C GLU A 87 -2.14 12.93 -0.33
N GLU A 88 -2.04 13.50 -1.53
CA GLU A 88 -3.02 13.33 -2.60
C GLU A 88 -3.20 11.86 -2.97
N GLU A 89 -2.11 11.11 -3.06
CA GLU A 89 -2.15 9.67 -3.34
C GLU A 89 -2.82 8.87 -2.21
N VAL A 90 -2.60 9.27 -0.95
CA VAL A 90 -3.32 8.69 0.20
C VAL A 90 -4.81 8.99 0.10
N ASP A 91 -5.20 10.24 -0.20
CA ASP A 91 -6.59 10.65 -0.36
C ASP A 91 -7.30 9.86 -1.46
N ASP A 92 -6.62 9.63 -2.57
CA ASP A 92 -7.17 8.89 -3.72
C ASP A 92 -7.36 7.40 -3.40
N LEU A 93 -6.42 6.78 -2.68
CA LEU A 93 -6.56 5.39 -2.22
C LEU A 93 -7.68 5.22 -1.19
N VAL A 94 -7.87 6.20 -0.29
CA VAL A 94 -9.00 6.21 0.64
C VAL A 94 -10.33 6.28 -0.11
N LYS A 95 -10.44 7.18 -1.11
CA LYS A 95 -11.64 7.29 -1.95
C LYS A 95 -11.89 6.01 -2.76
N ALA A 96 -10.84 5.34 -3.23
CA ALA A 96 -10.92 4.06 -3.93
C ALA A 96 -11.39 2.91 -3.04
N GLY A 97 -11.41 3.07 -1.72
CA GLY A 97 -11.88 2.07 -0.77
C GLY A 97 -10.80 1.07 -0.32
N ALA A 98 -9.51 1.44 -0.40
CA ALA A 98 -8.44 0.63 0.17
C ALA A 98 -8.65 0.43 1.68
N ASP A 99 -8.46 -0.80 2.16
CA ASP A 99 -8.57 -1.14 3.59
C ASP A 99 -7.25 -0.85 4.33
N VAL A 100 -6.14 -1.01 3.63
CA VAL A 100 -4.79 -0.68 4.07
C VAL A 100 -4.12 0.16 3.00
N ILE A 101 -3.37 1.19 3.39
CA ILE A 101 -2.57 2.01 2.47
C ILE A 101 -1.09 1.77 2.77
N ALA A 102 -0.37 1.24 1.76
CA ALA A 102 1.07 1.07 1.83
C ALA A 102 1.77 2.33 1.33
N MET A 103 2.79 2.79 2.08
CA MET A 103 3.51 4.03 1.83
C MET A 103 5.01 3.81 1.93
N ASP A 104 5.80 4.52 1.13
CA ASP A 104 7.25 4.61 1.32
C ASP A 104 7.54 5.30 2.66
N CYS A 105 8.14 4.55 3.58
CA CYS A 105 8.53 5.01 4.91
C CYS A 105 10.04 4.97 5.13
N THR A 106 10.82 5.06 4.04
CA THR A 106 12.27 5.29 4.12
C THR A 106 12.57 6.66 4.72
N LEU A 107 13.72 6.83 5.36
CA LEU A 107 14.12 8.11 6.00
C LEU A 107 14.53 9.21 5.00
N ARG A 108 14.30 9.01 3.71
CA ARG A 108 14.61 9.99 2.66
C ARG A 108 13.71 11.23 2.77
N ASN A 109 14.22 12.37 2.29
CA ASN A 109 13.46 13.64 2.33
C ASN A 109 12.15 13.55 1.55
N ARG A 110 11.06 14.03 2.13
CA ARG A 110 9.74 14.06 1.50
C ARG A 110 9.50 15.38 0.78
N ILE A 111 8.68 15.33 -0.30
CA ILE A 111 8.35 16.49 -1.13
C ILE A 111 7.63 17.61 -0.37
N ASP A 112 6.90 17.25 0.68
CA ASP A 112 6.15 18.19 1.53
C ASP A 112 6.98 18.75 2.70
N GLY A 113 8.27 18.36 2.80
CA GLY A 113 9.19 18.80 3.84
C GLY A 113 8.97 18.17 5.21
N ARG A 114 7.97 17.30 5.37
CA ARG A 114 7.73 16.56 6.61
C ARG A 114 8.76 15.44 6.77
N THR A 115 9.05 15.09 8.00
CA THR A 115 9.68 13.79 8.30
C THR A 115 8.67 12.66 8.07
N VAL A 116 9.16 11.44 7.90
CA VAL A 116 8.30 10.23 7.77
C VAL A 116 7.39 10.08 8.99
N SER A 117 7.93 10.30 10.20
CA SER A 117 7.14 10.22 11.45
C SER A 117 6.02 11.26 11.51
N GLU A 118 6.26 12.48 11.04
CA GLU A 118 5.22 13.52 10.96
C GLU A 118 4.15 13.17 9.93
N PHE A 119 4.55 12.63 8.79
CA PHE A 119 3.61 12.21 7.75
C PHE A 119 2.74 11.04 8.21
N ILE A 120 3.31 10.01 8.84
CA ILE A 120 2.55 8.89 9.42
C ILE A 120 1.50 9.40 10.41
N LYS A 121 1.91 10.24 11.38
CA LYS A 121 1.00 10.82 12.36
C LYS A 121 -0.12 11.64 11.71
N TYR A 122 0.23 12.41 10.69
CA TYR A 122 -0.72 13.24 9.96
C TYR A 122 -1.79 12.40 9.27
N VAL A 123 -1.41 11.41 8.45
CA VAL A 123 -2.38 10.59 7.70
C VAL A 123 -3.22 9.70 8.63
N LYS A 124 -2.65 9.21 9.73
CA LYS A 124 -3.40 8.45 10.74
C LYS A 124 -4.45 9.30 11.47
N ASN A 125 -4.14 10.55 11.75
CA ASN A 125 -5.11 11.49 12.33
C ASN A 125 -6.21 11.86 11.34
N LYS A 126 -5.86 12.06 10.06
CA LYS A 126 -6.81 12.39 9.00
C LYS A 126 -7.76 11.21 8.70
N TYR A 127 -7.24 9.98 8.74
CA TYR A 127 -7.96 8.76 8.39
C TYR A 127 -7.91 7.69 9.50
N PRO A 128 -8.56 7.92 10.66
CA PRO A 128 -8.43 7.06 11.85
C PRO A 128 -8.97 5.63 11.64
N ARG A 129 -9.80 5.41 10.60
CA ARG A 129 -10.38 4.11 10.26
C ARG A 129 -9.55 3.30 9.27
N ILE A 130 -8.55 3.89 8.61
CA ILE A 130 -7.68 3.23 7.64
C ILE A 130 -6.47 2.64 8.37
N LEU A 131 -6.03 1.46 7.95
CA LEU A 131 -4.74 0.89 8.33
C LEU A 131 -3.65 1.42 7.42
N PHE A 132 -2.47 1.70 7.99
CA PHE A 132 -1.31 2.14 7.23
C PHE A 132 -0.17 1.13 7.35
N MET A 133 0.47 0.81 6.22
CA MET A 133 1.60 -0.09 6.12
C MET A 133 2.84 0.72 5.69
N ALA A 134 3.91 0.60 6.46
CA ALA A 134 5.21 1.16 6.11
C ALA A 134 5.98 0.18 5.23
N ASP A 135 6.27 0.57 3.99
CA ASP A 135 7.27 -0.08 3.16
C ASP A 135 8.64 0.48 3.53
N ILE A 136 9.53 -0.38 4.03
CA ILE A 136 10.85 -0.02 4.54
C ILE A 136 11.96 -0.87 3.90
N ALA A 137 13.19 -0.37 3.97
CA ALA A 137 14.40 -1.07 3.55
C ALA A 137 15.25 -1.54 4.75
N THR A 138 15.28 -0.76 5.83
CA THR A 138 16.18 -0.96 6.97
C THR A 138 15.44 -1.15 8.29
N LEU A 139 16.12 -1.74 9.27
CA LEU A 139 15.60 -1.87 10.63
C LEU A 139 15.31 -0.51 11.28
N GLU A 140 16.16 0.48 11.05
CA GLU A 140 16.01 1.84 11.58
C GLU A 140 14.71 2.49 11.09
N GLU A 141 14.39 2.36 9.81
CA GLU A 141 13.15 2.84 9.22
C GLU A 141 11.93 2.15 9.82
N GLY A 142 12.03 0.84 10.07
CA GLY A 142 10.97 0.07 10.73
C GLY A 142 10.71 0.53 12.17
N ILE A 143 11.77 0.79 12.94
CA ILE A 143 11.67 1.34 14.30
C ILE A 143 11.04 2.73 14.27
N ASN A 144 11.52 3.62 13.39
CA ASN A 144 10.96 4.97 13.22
C ASN A 144 9.47 4.94 12.87
N ALA A 145 9.06 4.06 11.95
CA ALA A 145 7.66 3.90 11.58
C ALA A 145 6.81 3.36 12.75
N TYR A 146 7.33 2.37 13.50
CA TYR A 146 6.67 1.82 14.68
C TYR A 146 6.45 2.89 15.77
N GLU A 147 7.48 3.68 16.11
CA GLU A 147 7.38 4.77 17.08
C GLU A 147 6.43 5.88 16.63
N ALA A 148 6.29 6.10 15.31
CA ALA A 148 5.30 7.01 14.75
C ALA A 148 3.86 6.45 14.81
N GLY A 149 3.69 5.17 15.16
CA GLY A 149 2.40 4.51 15.36
C GLY A 149 1.84 3.84 14.10
N ILE A 150 2.70 3.40 13.17
CA ILE A 150 2.25 2.63 11.98
C ILE A 150 1.56 1.32 12.40
N ASP A 151 0.64 0.83 11.58
CA ASP A 151 -0.13 -0.37 11.92
C ASP A 151 0.57 -1.66 11.42
N ILE A 152 1.27 -1.60 10.30
CA ILE A 152 1.96 -2.73 9.65
C ILE A 152 3.33 -2.27 9.13
N VAL A 153 4.34 -3.13 9.25
CA VAL A 153 5.66 -2.90 8.65
C VAL A 153 5.95 -4.00 7.63
N GLY A 154 6.36 -3.61 6.42
CA GLY A 154 6.78 -4.51 5.35
C GLY A 154 8.20 -4.19 4.88
N THR A 155 9.05 -5.21 4.78
CA THR A 155 10.43 -5.09 4.30
C THR A 155 10.53 -5.04 2.77
N THR A 156 9.54 -4.42 2.14
CA THR A 156 9.31 -4.41 0.69
C THR A 156 10.44 -3.75 -0.09
N LEU A 157 11.09 -2.75 0.51
CA LEU A 157 12.17 -1.97 -0.11
C LEU A 157 13.56 -2.49 0.24
N SER A 158 13.70 -3.58 1.01
CA SER A 158 14.98 -4.20 1.33
C SER A 158 15.70 -4.65 0.05
N GLY A 159 16.90 -4.08 -0.19
CA GLY A 159 17.68 -4.31 -1.39
C GLY A 159 17.31 -3.43 -2.61
N TYR A 160 16.37 -2.51 -2.46
CA TYR A 160 15.97 -1.53 -3.47
C TYR A 160 16.37 -0.08 -3.14
N THR A 161 17.03 0.14 -2.02
CA THR A 161 17.61 1.43 -1.61
C THR A 161 19.09 1.28 -1.37
N ASP A 162 19.86 2.33 -1.64
CA ASP A 162 21.30 2.40 -1.34
C ASP A 162 21.58 2.57 0.17
#